data_090ae0d6b7aa1e53916313edd99b8868
#
_entry.id   090ae0d6b7aa1e53916313edd99b8868
#
_cell.length_a   1.000
_cell.length_b   1.000
_cell.length_c   1.000
_cell.angle_alpha   90.00
_cell.angle_beta   90.00
_cell.angle_gamma   90.00
#
_symmetry.space_group_name_H-M   'P 1'
#
loop_
_entity.id
_entity.type
_entity.pdbx_description
1 polymer ?
#
loop_
_entity_poly.entity_id
_entity_poly.type
_entity_poly.pdbx_seq_one_letter_code
_entity_poly.pdbx_strand_id
1 'polypeptide(L)'
;MHEITARFATPAEIQEWDTHVIANPDGGNLLQSASFAKVKADYGWKPRYIVYEGTVDRDGEKQPFASYSLAFEKNIPLLGKLWYFIKGPAVHDADELPALLQANRRLITEQKLGVFAVKIEPEIVADEHAQQVIAGTELVRTADIQPNDYTAILSTEGTEEEVLRSLSSRGRNAVRRATREGCEVKRVELTDENMRAMYALMDTVGQGKVSLLLRPYEYYRDFWRAFENAGQGRLYFTYEDGKPSVGAYVINYGTKGTYKDGGSKPRRKQYGDSHLVQWTAITDLMKEHGISTYDFCGTPPAAELKNKEHPYYGLGLFKTSFTKNVTDFVGVYDQPISELKYKLWNAGVERLMLRLWVKKHHYSFY
;
A
#
# COMPACT_ATOMS: atom_id res chain seq x y z
N MET A 1 -9.00 -0.68 29.51
CA MET A 1 -9.96 -1.34 28.58
C MET A 1 -10.32 -0.32 27.51
N HIS A 2 -10.18 -0.67 26.25
CA HIS A 2 -10.51 0.21 25.11
C HIS A 2 -12.02 0.25 24.90
N GLU A 3 -12.59 1.44 24.77
CA GLU A 3 -14.00 1.68 24.51
C GLU A 3 -14.13 2.40 23.16
N ILE A 4 -14.29 1.64 22.07
CA ILE A 4 -14.34 2.16 20.72
C ILE A 4 -15.71 1.87 20.10
N THR A 5 -16.28 2.84 19.40
CA THR A 5 -17.46 2.73 18.57
C THR A 5 -17.11 3.01 17.11
N ALA A 6 -17.93 2.50 16.19
CA ALA A 6 -17.80 2.75 14.77
C ALA A 6 -19.07 3.37 14.21
N ARG A 7 -18.94 4.32 13.31
CA ARG A 7 -20.03 4.94 12.56
C ARG A 7 -19.62 5.27 11.14
N PHE A 8 -20.56 5.55 10.28
CA PHE A 8 -20.22 6.15 8.99
C PHE A 8 -19.83 7.61 9.18
N ALA A 9 -18.89 8.05 8.34
CA ALA A 9 -18.49 9.45 8.28
C ALA A 9 -19.64 10.33 7.76
N THR A 10 -19.71 11.54 8.27
CA THR A 10 -20.61 12.59 7.79
C THR A 10 -20.15 13.13 6.43
N PRO A 11 -21.00 13.81 5.65
CA PRO A 11 -20.58 14.46 4.42
C PRO A 11 -19.43 15.46 4.59
N ALA A 12 -19.38 16.19 5.71
CA ALA A 12 -18.30 17.12 6.03
C ALA A 12 -16.96 16.38 6.25
N GLU A 13 -16.97 15.29 7.01
CA GLU A 13 -15.77 14.46 7.23
C GLU A 13 -15.28 13.83 5.93
N ILE A 14 -16.19 13.45 5.02
CA ILE A 14 -15.80 12.92 3.69
C ILE A 14 -15.13 13.99 2.83
N GLN A 15 -15.52 15.25 2.93
CA GLN A 15 -14.86 16.35 2.22
C GLN A 15 -13.43 16.58 2.71
N GLU A 16 -13.19 16.38 4.01
CA GLU A 16 -11.88 16.52 4.66
C GLU A 16 -11.16 15.15 4.84
N TRP A 17 -11.58 14.13 4.06
CA TRP A 17 -11.20 12.74 4.29
C TRP A 17 -9.68 12.52 4.40
N ASP A 18 -8.92 13.04 3.45
CA ASP A 18 -7.46 12.86 3.44
C ASP A 18 -6.78 13.55 4.62
N THR A 19 -7.29 14.70 5.08
CA THR A 19 -6.82 15.37 6.30
C THR A 19 -6.99 14.46 7.52
N HIS A 20 -8.14 13.83 7.64
CA HIS A 20 -8.42 12.91 8.76
C HIS A 20 -7.57 11.64 8.68
N VAL A 21 -7.46 11.04 7.48
CA VAL A 21 -6.65 9.82 7.31
C VAL A 21 -5.17 10.08 7.58
N ILE A 22 -4.63 11.22 7.14
CA ILE A 22 -3.23 11.60 7.43
C ILE A 22 -3.00 11.82 8.94
N ALA A 23 -4.02 12.25 9.67
CA ALA A 23 -3.96 12.43 11.13
C ALA A 23 -4.17 11.12 11.92
N ASN A 24 -4.40 9.99 11.28
CA ASN A 24 -4.55 8.69 11.94
C ASN A 24 -3.28 8.32 12.73
N PRO A 25 -3.42 7.44 13.74
CA PRO A 25 -2.29 7.00 14.58
C PRO A 25 -1.11 6.42 13.78
N ASP A 26 -1.38 5.77 12.66
CA ASP A 26 -0.37 5.22 11.75
C ASP A 26 0.16 6.22 10.71
N GLY A 27 -0.30 7.48 10.73
CA GLY A 27 0.04 8.53 9.76
C GLY A 27 -0.64 8.35 8.39
N GLY A 28 -1.61 7.46 8.30
CA GLY A 28 -2.40 7.17 7.09
C GLY A 28 -1.66 6.40 6.01
N ASN A 29 -2.42 5.86 5.08
CA ASN A 29 -1.91 5.15 3.91
C ASN A 29 -2.63 5.63 2.63
N LEU A 30 -1.90 5.78 1.53
CA LEU A 30 -2.46 6.23 0.25
C LEU A 30 -3.61 5.35 -0.27
N LEU A 31 -3.65 4.06 0.09
CA LEU A 31 -4.74 3.13 -0.25
C LEU A 31 -5.99 3.32 0.63
N GLN A 32 -5.93 4.27 1.57
CA GLN A 32 -7.06 4.75 2.37
C GLN A 32 -7.52 6.16 1.93
N SER A 33 -6.92 6.73 0.88
CA SER A 33 -7.18 8.10 0.40
C SER A 33 -8.50 8.26 -0.35
N ALA A 34 -8.99 9.49 -0.45
CA ALA A 34 -10.13 9.86 -1.28
C ALA A 34 -9.86 9.58 -2.77
N SER A 35 -8.64 9.81 -3.25
CA SER A 35 -8.22 9.48 -4.61
C SER A 35 -8.36 7.99 -4.91
N PHE A 36 -7.91 7.14 -3.99
CA PHE A 36 -8.04 5.70 -4.16
C PHE A 36 -9.49 5.21 -4.04
N ALA A 37 -10.29 5.84 -3.17
CA ALA A 37 -11.71 5.56 -3.06
C ALA A 37 -12.44 5.76 -4.40
N LYS A 38 -12.13 6.85 -5.11
CA LYS A 38 -12.68 7.16 -6.44
C LYS A 38 -12.29 6.08 -7.45
N VAL A 39 -10.99 5.75 -7.53
CA VAL A 39 -10.51 4.69 -8.43
C VAL A 39 -11.22 3.36 -8.16
N LYS A 40 -11.30 2.93 -6.90
CA LYS A 40 -11.96 1.66 -6.57
C LYS A 40 -13.45 1.66 -6.87
N ALA A 41 -14.12 2.82 -6.76
CA ALA A 41 -15.52 2.97 -7.13
C ALA A 41 -15.75 2.74 -8.63
N ASP A 42 -14.89 3.29 -9.48
CA ASP A 42 -14.96 3.11 -10.94
C ASP A 42 -14.72 1.64 -11.36
N TYR A 43 -14.01 0.87 -10.51
CA TYR A 43 -13.76 -0.56 -10.71
C TYR A 43 -14.67 -1.48 -9.86
N GLY A 44 -15.86 -0.97 -9.51
CA GLY A 44 -16.98 -1.74 -8.96
C GLY A 44 -16.85 -2.12 -7.49
N TRP A 45 -16.10 -1.35 -6.71
CA TRP A 45 -16.09 -1.40 -5.25
C TRP A 45 -16.80 -0.17 -4.70
N LYS A 46 -17.67 -0.34 -3.71
CA LYS A 46 -18.36 0.77 -3.07
C LYS A 46 -17.56 1.24 -1.85
N PRO A 47 -17.00 2.46 -1.86
CA PRO A 47 -16.33 3.00 -0.69
C PRO A 47 -17.30 3.17 0.49
N ARG A 48 -16.84 2.80 1.69
CA ARG A 48 -17.53 2.98 2.97
C ARG A 48 -16.56 3.70 3.90
N TYR A 49 -16.88 4.92 4.21
CA TYR A 49 -16.10 5.80 5.06
C TYR A 49 -16.48 5.56 6.51
N ILE A 50 -15.60 4.94 7.28
CA ILE A 50 -15.84 4.51 8.66
C ILE A 50 -14.99 5.37 9.59
N VAL A 51 -15.62 5.86 10.66
CA VAL A 51 -14.96 6.57 11.75
C VAL A 51 -15.04 5.70 12.99
N TYR A 52 -13.88 5.44 13.60
CA TYR A 52 -13.77 4.85 14.92
C TYR A 52 -13.48 5.96 15.91
N GLU A 53 -14.21 6.00 17.01
CA GLU A 53 -14.05 7.02 18.05
C GLU A 53 -14.32 6.45 19.42
N GLY A 54 -13.64 7.00 20.43
CA GLY A 54 -13.81 6.56 21.80
C GLY A 54 -12.61 6.86 22.69
N THR A 55 -12.28 5.93 23.56
CA THR A 55 -11.13 6.02 24.45
C THR A 55 -10.32 4.73 24.42
N VAL A 56 -9.00 4.88 24.43
CA VAL A 56 -8.03 3.79 24.58
C VAL A 56 -7.28 3.95 25.90
N ASP A 57 -6.89 2.83 26.45
CA ASP A 57 -6.05 2.79 27.66
C ASP A 57 -4.60 2.61 27.22
N ARG A 58 -3.76 3.59 27.46
CA ARG A 58 -2.33 3.54 27.21
C ARG A 58 -1.59 3.84 28.50
N ASP A 59 -0.76 2.91 28.93
CA ASP A 59 0.01 3.00 30.17
C ASP A 59 -0.84 3.27 31.43
N GLY A 60 -2.10 2.77 31.44
CA GLY A 60 -3.05 2.97 32.53
C GLY A 60 -3.82 4.30 32.48
N GLU A 61 -3.61 5.10 31.44
CA GLU A 61 -4.33 6.36 31.24
C GLU A 61 -5.33 6.25 30.07
N LYS A 62 -6.57 6.71 30.30
CA LYS A 62 -7.57 6.82 29.23
C LYS A 62 -7.26 8.01 28.34
N GLN A 63 -7.02 7.75 27.06
CA GLN A 63 -6.76 8.76 26.05
C GLN A 63 -7.85 8.77 24.98
N PRO A 64 -8.22 9.94 24.43
CA PRO A 64 -9.11 10.01 23.28
C PRO A 64 -8.55 9.22 22.09
N PHE A 65 -9.42 8.51 21.40
CA PHE A 65 -9.08 7.77 20.17
C PHE A 65 -10.00 8.23 19.05
N ALA A 66 -9.40 8.49 17.88
CA ALA A 66 -10.11 8.67 16.64
C ALA A 66 -9.28 8.05 15.50
N SER A 67 -9.94 7.30 14.62
CA SER A 67 -9.31 6.71 13.43
C SER A 67 -10.32 6.69 12.28
N TYR A 68 -9.86 7.06 11.09
CA TYR A 68 -10.65 7.16 9.86
C TYR A 68 -10.18 6.08 8.90
N SER A 69 -11.08 5.16 8.56
CA SER A 69 -10.70 4.01 7.72
C SER A 69 -11.70 3.76 6.61
N LEU A 70 -11.17 3.48 5.42
CA LEU A 70 -11.94 3.24 4.21
C LEU A 70 -12.12 1.74 4.00
N ALA A 71 -13.36 1.26 4.09
CA ALA A 71 -13.73 -0.08 3.69
C ALA A 71 -14.26 -0.08 2.27
N PHE A 72 -13.86 -1.05 1.47
CA PHE A 72 -14.39 -1.29 0.14
C PHE A 72 -15.41 -2.41 0.18
N GLU A 73 -16.67 -2.08 -0.13
CA GLU A 73 -17.79 -3.02 -0.14
C GLU A 73 -17.96 -3.65 -1.51
N LYS A 74 -18.08 -4.97 -1.54
CA LYS A 74 -18.42 -5.76 -2.74
C LYS A 74 -19.57 -6.70 -2.45
N ASN A 75 -20.56 -6.76 -3.34
CA ASN A 75 -21.63 -7.73 -3.21
C ASN A 75 -21.17 -9.11 -3.74
N ILE A 76 -21.29 -10.13 -2.91
CA ILE A 76 -20.98 -11.53 -3.24
C ILE A 76 -22.30 -12.28 -3.39
N PRO A 77 -22.59 -12.84 -4.59
CA PRO A 77 -23.85 -13.54 -4.82
C PRO A 77 -24.13 -14.60 -3.75
N LEU A 78 -25.36 -14.66 -3.27
CA LEU A 78 -25.86 -15.59 -2.25
C LEU A 78 -25.30 -15.39 -0.83
N LEU A 79 -24.13 -14.79 -0.65
CA LEU A 79 -23.51 -14.59 0.65
C LEU A 79 -23.83 -13.22 1.26
N GLY A 80 -24.01 -12.18 0.44
CA GLY A 80 -24.20 -10.82 0.89
C GLY A 80 -22.99 -9.96 0.58
N LYS A 81 -22.60 -9.07 1.49
CA LYS A 81 -21.52 -8.11 1.25
C LYS A 81 -20.23 -8.52 1.93
N LEU A 82 -19.13 -8.31 1.23
CA LEU A 82 -17.77 -8.37 1.76
C LEU A 82 -17.27 -6.93 1.93
N TRP A 83 -16.69 -6.62 3.08
CA TRP A 83 -15.90 -5.40 3.27
C TRP A 83 -14.42 -5.73 3.26
N TYR A 84 -13.61 -4.84 2.66
CA TYR A 84 -12.16 -4.97 2.65
C TYR A 84 -11.50 -3.62 3.00
N PHE A 85 -10.80 -3.59 4.12
CA PHE A 85 -9.95 -2.48 4.53
C PHE A 85 -8.54 -2.72 4.00
N ILE A 86 -8.23 -2.14 2.84
CA ILE A 86 -6.89 -2.22 2.25
C ILE A 86 -5.95 -1.32 3.06
N LYS A 87 -4.90 -1.89 3.65
CA LYS A 87 -4.00 -1.18 4.58
C LYS A 87 -4.77 -0.44 5.69
N GLY A 88 -5.66 -1.19 6.31
CA GLY A 88 -6.49 -0.73 7.42
C GLY A 88 -7.21 -1.87 8.14
N PRO A 89 -7.95 -1.57 9.22
CA PRO A 89 -8.13 -0.24 9.81
C PRO A 89 -6.85 0.32 10.45
N ALA A 90 -6.75 1.67 10.51
CA ALA A 90 -5.61 2.34 11.12
C ALA A 90 -5.67 2.23 12.65
N VAL A 91 -4.59 1.75 13.25
CA VAL A 91 -4.39 1.61 14.69
C VAL A 91 -3.00 2.13 15.07
N HIS A 92 -2.81 2.48 16.32
CA HIS A 92 -1.49 2.83 16.85
C HIS A 92 -0.66 1.56 17.12
N ASP A 93 -1.31 0.54 17.70
CA ASP A 93 -0.71 -0.75 17.99
C ASP A 93 -1.74 -1.89 17.91
N ALA A 94 -1.29 -3.12 18.14
CA ALA A 94 -2.15 -4.29 18.05
C ALA A 94 -3.24 -4.34 19.14
N ASP A 95 -3.02 -3.74 20.31
CA ASP A 95 -3.94 -3.82 21.45
C ASP A 95 -5.28 -3.12 21.19
N GLU A 96 -5.32 -2.16 20.26
CA GLU A 96 -6.54 -1.48 19.85
C GLU A 96 -7.41 -2.33 18.90
N LEU A 97 -6.80 -3.28 18.18
CA LEU A 97 -7.47 -4.05 17.13
C LEU A 97 -8.72 -4.81 17.63
N PRO A 98 -8.71 -5.53 18.78
CA PRO A 98 -9.90 -6.23 19.26
C PRO A 98 -11.11 -5.31 19.48
N ALA A 99 -10.89 -4.08 19.95
CA ALA A 99 -11.96 -3.10 20.15
C ALA A 99 -12.53 -2.60 18.83
N LEU A 100 -11.68 -2.37 17.80
CA LEU A 100 -12.13 -2.00 16.46
C LEU A 100 -12.93 -3.13 15.81
N LEU A 101 -12.51 -4.38 15.97
CA LEU A 101 -13.26 -5.55 15.47
C LEU A 101 -14.66 -5.64 16.08
N GLN A 102 -14.77 -5.42 17.39
CA GLN A 102 -16.06 -5.37 18.08
C GLN A 102 -16.93 -4.19 17.57
N ALA A 103 -16.32 -3.02 17.37
CA ALA A 103 -17.02 -1.84 16.84
C ALA A 103 -17.56 -2.11 15.41
N ASN A 104 -16.76 -2.75 14.53
CA ASN A 104 -17.20 -3.21 13.21
C ASN A 104 -18.41 -4.15 13.31
N ARG A 105 -18.30 -5.17 14.16
CA ARG A 105 -19.39 -6.14 14.35
C ARG A 105 -20.67 -5.47 14.80
N ARG A 106 -20.60 -4.55 15.78
CA ARG A 106 -21.76 -3.79 16.27
C ARG A 106 -22.37 -2.95 15.15
N LEU A 107 -21.59 -2.12 14.46
CA LEU A 107 -22.06 -1.30 13.34
C LEU A 107 -22.78 -2.13 12.28
N ILE A 108 -22.19 -3.25 11.87
CA ILE A 108 -22.75 -4.13 10.83
C ILE A 108 -24.05 -4.79 11.27
N THR A 109 -24.12 -5.28 12.51
CA THR A 109 -25.28 -6.04 13.01
C THR A 109 -26.43 -5.13 13.39
N GLU A 110 -26.17 -4.04 14.08
CA GLU A 110 -27.21 -3.09 14.52
C GLU A 110 -27.88 -2.39 13.34
N GLN A 111 -27.08 -1.99 12.33
CA GLN A 111 -27.63 -1.37 11.12
C GLN A 111 -28.06 -2.38 10.05
N LYS A 112 -27.96 -3.69 10.32
CA LYS A 112 -28.38 -4.78 9.40
C LYS A 112 -27.79 -4.62 8.00
N LEU A 113 -26.50 -4.31 7.91
CA LEU A 113 -25.84 -3.96 6.64
C LEU A 113 -25.70 -5.13 5.66
N GLY A 114 -25.90 -6.37 6.11
CA GLY A 114 -25.81 -7.58 5.29
C GLY A 114 -24.37 -7.97 4.91
N VAL A 115 -23.39 -7.49 5.66
CA VAL A 115 -21.98 -7.87 5.53
C VAL A 115 -21.77 -9.22 6.22
N PHE A 116 -21.21 -10.20 5.50
CA PHE A 116 -20.96 -11.53 6.05
C PHE A 116 -19.53 -11.72 6.57
N ALA A 117 -18.59 -10.95 6.04
CA ALA A 117 -17.19 -10.95 6.46
C ALA A 117 -16.54 -9.57 6.23
N VAL A 118 -15.56 -9.26 7.06
CA VAL A 118 -14.71 -8.08 6.93
C VAL A 118 -13.28 -8.55 6.76
N LYS A 119 -12.66 -8.23 5.62
CA LYS A 119 -11.24 -8.46 5.37
C LYS A 119 -10.46 -7.23 5.80
N ILE A 120 -9.38 -7.43 6.58
CA ILE A 120 -8.51 -6.36 7.09
C ILE A 120 -7.05 -6.62 6.73
N GLU A 121 -6.30 -5.55 6.57
CA GLU A 121 -4.87 -5.57 6.26
C GLU A 121 -4.17 -4.40 6.98
N PRO A 122 -4.19 -4.39 8.34
CA PRO A 122 -3.65 -3.27 9.11
C PRO A 122 -2.11 -3.21 9.01
N GLU A 123 -1.55 -2.01 9.04
CA GLU A 123 -0.10 -1.79 9.06
C GLU A 123 0.48 -1.97 10.48
N ILE A 124 0.19 -3.11 11.09
CA ILE A 124 0.76 -3.53 12.38
C ILE A 124 2.03 -4.33 12.11
N VAL A 125 3.13 -3.97 12.77
CA VAL A 125 4.38 -4.72 12.67
C VAL A 125 4.20 -6.12 13.24
N ALA A 126 4.69 -7.13 12.52
CA ALA A 126 4.55 -8.55 12.88
C ALA A 126 5.60 -8.93 13.93
N ASP A 127 5.35 -8.56 15.17
CA ASP A 127 6.12 -9.00 16.33
C ASP A 127 5.36 -10.07 17.14
N GLU A 128 5.99 -10.58 18.19
CA GLU A 128 5.41 -11.62 19.04
C GLU A 128 4.15 -11.12 19.78
N HIS A 129 4.15 -9.87 20.23
CA HIS A 129 3.02 -9.25 20.92
C HIS A 129 1.80 -9.14 19.98
N ALA A 130 1.98 -8.56 18.79
CA ALA A 130 0.92 -8.44 17.80
C ALA A 130 0.33 -9.81 17.42
N GLN A 131 1.19 -10.83 17.27
CA GLN A 131 0.74 -12.19 16.98
C GLN A 131 -0.09 -12.77 18.13
N GLN A 132 0.29 -12.56 19.38
CA GLN A 132 -0.47 -12.99 20.57
C GLN A 132 -1.83 -12.30 20.65
N VAL A 133 -1.88 -10.97 20.45
CA VAL A 133 -3.14 -10.22 20.44
C VAL A 133 -4.07 -10.72 19.35
N ILE A 134 -3.57 -10.88 18.12
CA ILE A 134 -4.37 -11.39 17.00
C ILE A 134 -4.87 -12.80 17.25
N ALA A 135 -4.03 -13.68 17.80
CA ALA A 135 -4.43 -15.06 18.15
C ALA A 135 -5.54 -15.11 19.21
N GLY A 136 -5.69 -14.08 20.03
CA GLY A 136 -6.78 -13.90 20.99
C GLY A 136 -8.10 -13.42 20.40
N THR A 137 -8.17 -13.18 19.08
CA THR A 137 -9.37 -12.69 18.37
C THR A 137 -10.05 -13.78 17.54
N GLU A 138 -11.21 -13.42 16.94
CA GLU A 138 -11.88 -14.29 15.96
C GLU A 138 -11.29 -14.20 14.53
N LEU A 139 -10.18 -13.53 14.34
CA LEU A 139 -9.58 -13.35 13.03
C LEU A 139 -9.04 -14.64 12.43
N VAL A 140 -9.26 -14.82 11.13
CA VAL A 140 -8.77 -15.95 10.36
C VAL A 140 -7.73 -15.47 9.37
N ARG A 141 -6.48 -15.95 9.48
CA ARG A 141 -5.41 -15.61 8.53
C ARG A 141 -5.77 -16.08 7.12
N THR A 142 -5.59 -15.18 6.13
CA THR A 142 -5.84 -15.49 4.71
C THR A 142 -4.56 -15.28 3.89
N ALA A 143 -4.63 -15.54 2.58
CA ALA A 143 -3.51 -15.25 1.69
C ALA A 143 -3.28 -13.74 1.57
N ASP A 144 -2.02 -13.35 1.46
CA ASP A 144 -1.62 -11.97 1.23
C ASP A 144 -2.16 -11.48 -0.12
N ILE A 145 -2.66 -10.25 -0.13
CA ILE A 145 -3.30 -9.65 -1.31
C ILE A 145 -2.41 -8.56 -1.89
N GLN A 146 -1.95 -7.64 -1.04
CA GLN A 146 -1.06 -6.57 -1.46
C GLN A 146 0.39 -7.05 -1.45
N PRO A 147 1.20 -6.67 -2.44
CA PRO A 147 2.60 -7.13 -2.52
C PRO A 147 3.53 -6.45 -1.50
N ASN A 148 3.02 -5.58 -0.64
CA ASN A 148 3.78 -4.77 0.31
C ASN A 148 3.49 -5.10 1.79
N ASP A 149 3.15 -6.36 2.08
CA ASP A 149 3.11 -6.85 3.47
C ASP A 149 4.53 -6.93 4.07
N TYR A 150 5.55 -6.96 3.22
CA TYR A 150 6.97 -6.87 3.57
C TYR A 150 7.55 -5.70 2.79
N THR A 151 8.04 -4.67 3.47
CA THR A 151 8.45 -3.43 2.81
C THR A 151 9.75 -2.86 3.32
N ALA A 152 10.49 -2.14 2.45
CA ALA A 152 11.70 -1.43 2.81
C ALA A 152 11.39 0.06 3.00
N ILE A 153 11.53 0.56 4.23
CA ILE A 153 11.22 1.94 4.59
C ILE A 153 12.51 2.69 4.92
N LEU A 154 12.75 3.78 4.18
CA LEU A 154 13.85 4.71 4.41
C LEU A 154 13.34 5.88 5.26
N SER A 155 14.02 6.20 6.37
CA SER A 155 13.84 7.50 7.03
C SER A 155 14.43 8.59 6.15
N THR A 156 13.67 9.65 5.92
CA THR A 156 14.09 10.83 5.18
C THR A 156 14.24 12.05 6.09
N GLU A 157 14.26 11.83 7.41
CA GLU A 157 14.54 12.87 8.39
C GLU A 157 15.99 13.35 8.28
N GLY A 158 16.18 14.66 8.31
CA GLY A 158 17.47 15.32 8.16
C GLY A 158 17.70 15.95 6.79
N THR A 159 18.94 16.29 6.51
CA THR A 159 19.37 16.87 5.22
C THR A 159 19.53 15.79 4.16
N GLU A 160 19.45 16.18 2.88
CA GLU A 160 19.70 15.25 1.76
C GLU A 160 21.04 14.52 1.89
N GLU A 161 22.08 15.24 2.39
CA GLU A 161 23.40 14.62 2.56
C GLU A 161 23.41 13.56 3.68
N GLU A 162 22.69 13.79 4.76
CA GLU A 162 22.52 12.83 5.86
C GLU A 162 21.75 11.60 5.39
N VAL A 163 20.63 11.81 4.68
CA VAL A 163 19.85 10.71 4.08
C VAL A 163 20.68 9.94 3.05
N LEU A 164 21.45 10.63 2.18
CA LEU A 164 22.36 9.94 1.25
C LEU A 164 23.43 9.11 1.98
N ARG A 165 23.95 9.61 3.10
CA ARG A 165 24.92 8.88 3.93
C ARG A 165 24.32 7.66 4.62
N SER A 166 23.05 7.68 4.97
CA SER A 166 22.35 6.55 5.58
C SER A 166 22.16 5.36 4.63
N LEU A 167 22.14 5.59 3.32
CA LEU A 167 22.05 4.53 2.33
C LEU A 167 23.20 3.52 2.48
N SER A 168 23.00 2.27 2.08
CA SER A 168 24.11 1.30 1.99
C SER A 168 25.22 1.82 1.08
N SER A 169 26.46 1.35 1.26
CA SER A 169 27.57 1.71 0.38
C SER A 169 27.27 1.44 -1.10
N ARG A 170 26.54 0.35 -1.38
CA ARG A 170 26.10 0.00 -2.74
C ARG A 170 25.14 1.03 -3.32
N GLY A 171 24.08 1.42 -2.59
CA GLY A 171 23.11 2.42 -3.04
C GLY A 171 23.75 3.78 -3.25
N ARG A 172 24.50 4.24 -2.25
CA ARG A 172 25.24 5.50 -2.29
C ARG A 172 26.23 5.59 -3.48
N ASN A 173 26.98 4.52 -3.71
CA ASN A 173 27.92 4.47 -4.83
C ASN A 173 27.20 4.43 -6.18
N ALA A 174 26.06 3.75 -6.28
CA ALA A 174 25.27 3.72 -7.50
C ALA A 174 24.72 5.11 -7.87
N VAL A 175 24.14 5.83 -6.90
CA VAL A 175 23.67 7.22 -7.08
C VAL A 175 24.83 8.12 -7.52
N ARG A 176 25.94 8.15 -6.76
CA ARG A 176 27.10 9.01 -7.06
C ARG A 176 27.72 8.70 -8.42
N ARG A 177 27.78 7.43 -8.80
CA ARG A 177 28.34 7.02 -10.09
C ARG A 177 27.44 7.46 -11.24
N ALA A 178 26.12 7.22 -11.14
CA ALA A 178 25.18 7.64 -12.17
C ALA A 178 25.23 9.17 -12.39
N THR A 179 25.24 9.95 -11.28
CA THR A 179 25.40 11.42 -11.35
C THR A 179 26.70 11.82 -12.04
N ARG A 180 27.84 11.24 -11.64
CA ARG A 180 29.15 11.56 -12.23
C ARG A 180 29.25 11.20 -13.71
N GLU A 181 28.57 10.14 -14.14
CA GLU A 181 28.51 9.67 -15.53
C GLU A 181 27.47 10.43 -16.37
N GLY A 182 26.84 11.47 -15.80
CA GLY A 182 25.91 12.34 -16.51
C GLY A 182 24.55 11.74 -16.80
N CYS A 183 24.11 10.74 -16.01
CA CYS A 183 22.76 10.22 -16.11
C CYS A 183 21.76 11.30 -15.70
N GLU A 184 20.80 11.60 -16.59
CA GLU A 184 19.75 12.58 -16.33
C GLU A 184 18.45 11.88 -15.95
N VAL A 185 17.81 12.37 -14.88
CA VAL A 185 16.45 12.00 -14.49
C VAL A 185 15.54 13.18 -14.78
N LYS A 186 14.43 12.92 -15.45
CA LYS A 186 13.42 13.95 -15.75
C LYS A 186 12.12 13.61 -15.06
N ARG A 187 11.58 14.56 -14.29
CA ARG A 187 10.18 14.56 -13.91
C ARG A 187 9.37 14.98 -15.14
N VAL A 188 8.36 14.21 -15.48
CA VAL A 188 7.55 14.40 -16.68
C VAL A 188 6.07 14.52 -16.35
N GLU A 189 5.32 15.22 -17.22
CA GLU A 189 3.87 15.29 -17.12
C GLU A 189 3.22 13.94 -17.42
N LEU A 190 2.06 13.66 -16.81
CA LEU A 190 1.27 12.46 -17.04
C LEU A 190 0.46 12.57 -18.36
N THR A 191 1.14 12.77 -19.47
CA THR A 191 0.52 12.63 -20.79
C THR A 191 0.17 11.15 -21.07
N ASP A 192 -0.76 10.89 -21.98
CA ASP A 192 -1.09 9.49 -22.35
C ASP A 192 0.14 8.77 -22.92
N GLU A 193 1.01 9.46 -23.64
CA GLU A 193 2.27 8.91 -24.15
C GLU A 193 3.20 8.47 -23.01
N ASN A 194 3.44 9.32 -22.01
CA ASN A 194 4.31 9.02 -20.86
C ASN A 194 3.72 7.90 -19.99
N MET A 195 2.40 7.88 -19.78
CA MET A 195 1.74 6.81 -19.04
C MET A 195 1.84 5.47 -19.79
N ARG A 196 1.69 5.44 -21.11
CA ARG A 196 1.90 4.22 -21.90
C ARG A 196 3.35 3.76 -21.87
N ALA A 197 4.30 4.68 -21.93
CA ALA A 197 5.72 4.36 -21.79
C ALA A 197 6.01 3.73 -20.42
N MET A 198 5.46 4.29 -19.34
CA MET A 198 5.59 3.72 -18.00
C MET A 198 4.98 2.32 -17.91
N TYR A 199 3.76 2.14 -18.43
CA TYR A 199 3.11 0.84 -18.45
C TYR A 199 3.92 -0.21 -19.23
N ALA A 200 4.48 0.16 -20.39
CA ALA A 200 5.34 -0.71 -21.17
C ALA A 200 6.63 -1.13 -20.42
N LEU A 201 7.23 -0.22 -19.63
CA LEU A 201 8.37 -0.56 -18.78
C LEU A 201 7.97 -1.54 -17.66
N MET A 202 6.79 -1.38 -17.06
CA MET A 202 6.26 -2.29 -16.04
C MET A 202 5.99 -3.68 -16.63
N ASP A 203 5.36 -3.75 -17.81
CA ASP A 203 5.07 -5.01 -18.52
C ASP A 203 6.36 -5.79 -18.81
N THR A 204 7.42 -5.10 -19.21
CA THR A 204 8.74 -5.72 -19.45
C THR A 204 9.29 -6.40 -18.18
N VAL A 205 9.08 -5.81 -17.00
CA VAL A 205 9.47 -6.42 -15.72
C VAL A 205 8.54 -7.59 -15.38
N GLY A 206 7.24 -7.46 -15.63
CA GLY A 206 6.23 -8.49 -15.39
C GLY A 206 6.43 -9.77 -16.24
N GLN A 207 7.01 -9.65 -17.43
CA GLN A 207 7.36 -10.79 -18.29
C GLN A 207 8.62 -11.55 -17.84
N GLY A 208 9.28 -11.09 -16.77
CA GLY A 208 10.47 -11.69 -16.20
C GLY A 208 10.20 -12.91 -15.31
N LYS A 209 11.07 -13.10 -14.30
CA LYS A 209 11.01 -14.27 -13.38
C LYS A 209 9.76 -14.35 -12.51
N VAL A 210 9.09 -13.21 -12.29
CA VAL A 210 7.84 -13.14 -11.53
C VAL A 210 6.75 -12.79 -12.51
N SER A 211 5.84 -13.73 -12.76
CA SER A 211 4.62 -13.48 -13.54
C SER A 211 3.70 -12.57 -12.71
N LEU A 212 3.93 -11.28 -12.76
CA LEU A 212 3.03 -10.29 -12.19
C LEU A 212 1.86 -10.11 -13.17
N LEU A 213 0.68 -10.48 -12.73
CA LEU A 213 -0.55 -10.20 -13.48
C LEU A 213 -0.85 -8.70 -13.34
N LEU A 214 -0.35 -7.91 -14.28
CA LEU A 214 -0.66 -6.49 -14.34
C LEU A 214 -2.17 -6.31 -14.61
N ARG A 215 -2.74 -5.26 -14.03
CA ARG A 215 -4.07 -4.80 -14.40
C ARG A 215 -4.01 -4.17 -15.80
N PRO A 216 -5.15 -4.02 -16.52
CA PRO A 216 -5.19 -3.29 -17.77
C PRO A 216 -4.63 -1.87 -17.63
N TYR A 217 -4.10 -1.33 -18.75
CA TYR A 217 -3.53 0.03 -18.78
C TYR A 217 -4.48 1.08 -18.23
N GLU A 218 -5.77 0.96 -18.54
CA GLU A 218 -6.82 1.89 -18.11
C GLU A 218 -6.85 2.04 -16.59
N TYR A 219 -6.66 0.94 -15.85
CA TYR A 219 -6.61 1.00 -14.38
C TYR A 219 -5.45 1.84 -13.88
N TYR A 220 -4.25 1.66 -14.43
CA TYR A 220 -3.07 2.43 -14.05
C TYR A 220 -3.20 3.89 -14.45
N ARG A 221 -3.69 4.17 -15.66
CA ARG A 221 -3.98 5.53 -16.12
C ARG A 221 -4.91 6.26 -15.16
N ASP A 222 -6.02 5.63 -14.78
CA ASP A 222 -7.04 6.24 -13.91
C ASP A 222 -6.49 6.41 -12.48
N PHE A 223 -5.71 5.43 -12.01
CA PHE A 223 -5.01 5.51 -10.73
C PHE A 223 -3.99 6.65 -10.72
N TRP A 224 -3.10 6.71 -11.69
CA TRP A 224 -2.08 7.75 -11.76
C TRP A 224 -2.68 9.15 -11.88
N ARG A 225 -3.68 9.33 -12.73
CA ARG A 225 -4.40 10.60 -12.87
C ARG A 225 -5.12 11.03 -11.60
N ALA A 226 -5.70 10.10 -10.85
CA ALA A 226 -6.38 10.43 -9.60
C ALA A 226 -5.42 11.06 -8.59
N PHE A 227 -4.21 10.50 -8.44
CA PHE A 227 -3.19 11.05 -7.54
C PHE A 227 -2.48 12.28 -8.10
N GLU A 228 -2.29 12.40 -9.42
CA GLU A 228 -1.79 13.63 -10.04
C GLU A 228 -2.75 14.80 -9.82
N ASN A 229 -4.05 14.60 -10.06
CA ASN A 229 -5.08 15.63 -9.86
C ASN A 229 -5.17 16.10 -8.41
N ALA A 230 -4.80 15.24 -7.45
CA ALA A 230 -4.66 15.60 -6.04
C ALA A 230 -3.30 16.27 -5.70
N GLY A 231 -2.42 16.47 -6.68
CA GLY A 231 -1.08 17.02 -6.47
C GLY A 231 -0.10 16.07 -5.76
N GLN A 232 -0.46 14.80 -5.65
CA GLN A 232 0.27 13.79 -4.86
C GLN A 232 1.16 12.88 -5.72
N GLY A 233 0.80 12.65 -6.99
CA GLY A 233 1.51 11.74 -7.88
C GLY A 233 2.57 12.42 -8.76
N ARG A 234 3.67 11.72 -9.03
CA ARG A 234 4.78 12.19 -9.88
C ARG A 234 5.39 11.07 -10.68
N LEU A 235 5.71 11.33 -11.94
CA LEU A 235 6.35 10.38 -12.84
C LEU A 235 7.76 10.84 -13.19
N TYR A 236 8.72 9.93 -13.09
CA TYR A 236 10.12 10.16 -13.42
C TYR A 236 10.62 9.17 -14.44
N PHE A 237 11.46 9.64 -15.37
CA PHE A 237 12.15 8.78 -16.34
C PHE A 237 13.65 9.10 -16.42
N THR A 238 14.46 8.06 -16.72
CA THR A 238 15.72 8.22 -17.45
C THR A 238 15.51 7.81 -18.89
N TYR A 239 16.41 8.27 -19.76
CA TYR A 239 16.32 8.01 -21.19
C TYR A 239 17.60 7.34 -21.71
N GLU A 240 17.41 6.46 -22.68
CA GLU A 240 18.48 5.83 -23.43
C GLU A 240 18.10 5.84 -24.91
N ASP A 241 18.99 6.39 -25.75
CA ASP A 241 18.72 6.55 -27.19
C ASP A 241 17.37 7.28 -27.46
N GLY A 242 17.07 8.30 -26.67
CA GLY A 242 15.86 9.12 -26.77
C GLY A 242 14.55 8.48 -26.28
N LYS A 243 14.61 7.28 -25.71
CA LYS A 243 13.43 6.55 -25.21
C LYS A 243 13.53 6.32 -23.69
N PRO A 244 12.39 6.33 -22.95
CA PRO A 244 12.38 5.96 -21.54
C PRO A 244 13.04 4.61 -21.29
N SER A 245 13.97 4.55 -20.34
CA SER A 245 14.76 3.35 -19.99
C SER A 245 14.46 2.83 -18.58
N VAL A 246 14.25 3.74 -17.65
CA VAL A 246 13.74 3.48 -16.30
C VAL A 246 12.61 4.43 -16.01
N GLY A 247 11.55 3.94 -15.40
CA GLY A 247 10.42 4.74 -14.95
C GLY A 247 10.08 4.46 -13.49
N ALA A 248 9.66 5.52 -12.79
CA ALA A 248 9.12 5.43 -11.45
C ALA A 248 7.93 6.38 -11.29
N TYR A 249 6.81 5.85 -10.83
CA TYR A 249 5.68 6.62 -10.36
C TYR A 249 5.68 6.62 -8.83
N VAL A 250 5.76 7.80 -8.25
CA VAL A 250 5.83 7.99 -6.80
C VAL A 250 4.68 8.85 -6.31
N ILE A 251 4.28 8.62 -5.07
CA ILE A 251 3.17 9.34 -4.44
C ILE A 251 3.66 9.87 -3.09
N ASN A 252 3.31 11.12 -2.78
CA ASN A 252 3.35 11.59 -1.40
C ASN A 252 1.94 11.56 -0.79
N TYR A 253 1.84 11.07 0.44
CA TYR A 253 0.60 11.08 1.20
C TYR A 253 0.91 11.43 2.65
N GLY A 254 0.47 12.60 3.10
CA GLY A 254 0.96 13.17 4.36
C GLY A 254 2.48 13.35 4.32
N THR A 255 3.14 12.82 5.34
CA THR A 255 4.61 12.82 5.46
C THR A 255 5.28 11.58 4.87
N LYS A 256 4.52 10.73 4.18
CA LYS A 256 5.03 9.49 3.58
C LYS A 256 5.20 9.64 2.08
N GLY A 257 6.40 9.35 1.56
CA GLY A 257 6.65 9.11 0.14
C GLY A 257 6.52 7.62 -0.17
N THR A 258 6.01 7.25 -1.34
CA THR A 258 5.84 5.84 -1.74
C THR A 258 6.29 5.61 -3.17
N TYR A 259 7.19 4.66 -3.38
CA TYR A 259 7.51 4.10 -4.70
C TYR A 259 6.41 3.15 -5.15
N LYS A 260 5.36 3.71 -5.78
CA LYS A 260 4.13 2.97 -6.07
C LYS A 260 4.29 2.00 -7.24
N ASP A 261 4.80 2.48 -8.36
CA ASP A 261 4.98 1.68 -9.55
C ASP A 261 6.34 1.95 -10.19
N GLY A 262 6.97 0.92 -10.77
CA GLY A 262 8.26 1.05 -11.40
C GLY A 262 8.51 0.03 -12.49
N GLY A 263 9.31 0.44 -13.45
CA GLY A 263 9.70 -0.43 -14.55
C GLY A 263 11.02 -0.01 -15.19
N SER A 264 11.65 -0.94 -15.88
CA SER A 264 12.89 -0.66 -16.56
C SER A 264 13.13 -1.61 -17.74
N LYS A 265 13.83 -1.12 -18.76
CA LYS A 265 14.34 -1.99 -19.83
C LYS A 265 15.30 -3.05 -19.30
N PRO A 266 15.33 -4.25 -19.85
CA PRO A 266 16.45 -5.18 -19.65
C PRO A 266 17.71 -4.64 -20.31
N ARG A 267 18.90 -4.99 -19.77
CA ARG A 267 20.21 -4.69 -20.34
C ARG A 267 20.46 -3.21 -20.65
N ARG A 268 20.30 -2.36 -19.64
CA ARG A 268 20.60 -0.93 -19.74
C ARG A 268 22.11 -0.70 -19.77
N LYS A 269 22.53 0.35 -20.49
CA LYS A 269 23.95 0.76 -20.62
C LYS A 269 24.41 1.51 -19.37
N GLN A 270 23.53 2.34 -18.80
CA GLN A 270 23.87 3.21 -17.68
C GLN A 270 23.78 2.48 -16.33
N TYR A 271 24.90 2.46 -15.61
CA TYR A 271 24.93 1.93 -14.24
C TYR A 271 24.29 2.91 -13.25
N GLY A 272 23.45 2.41 -12.37
CA GLY A 272 22.87 3.18 -11.26
C GLY A 272 21.71 4.10 -11.65
N ASP A 273 21.25 4.06 -12.90
CA ASP A 273 20.10 4.83 -13.40
C ASP A 273 18.85 4.66 -12.53
N SER A 274 18.47 3.42 -12.19
CA SER A 274 17.33 3.13 -11.31
C SER A 274 17.53 3.70 -9.90
N HIS A 275 18.79 3.71 -9.39
CA HIS A 275 19.09 4.31 -8.10
C HIS A 275 18.95 5.83 -8.16
N LEU A 276 19.41 6.44 -9.24
CA LEU A 276 19.31 7.90 -9.41
C LEU A 276 17.86 8.35 -9.57
N VAL A 277 17.01 7.60 -10.30
CA VAL A 277 15.56 7.88 -10.38
C VAL A 277 14.93 7.92 -9.00
N GLN A 278 15.20 6.90 -8.17
CA GLN A 278 14.65 6.87 -6.81
C GLN A 278 15.20 8.01 -5.95
N TRP A 279 16.52 8.26 -6.03
CA TRP A 279 17.14 9.34 -5.28
C TRP A 279 16.59 10.71 -5.64
N THR A 280 16.41 11.00 -6.94
CA THR A 280 15.78 12.24 -7.42
C THR A 280 14.35 12.35 -6.88
N ALA A 281 13.54 11.29 -6.98
CA ALA A 281 12.18 11.29 -6.44
C ALA A 281 12.15 11.54 -4.93
N ILE A 282 13.03 10.91 -4.16
CA ILE A 282 13.16 11.11 -2.70
C ILE A 282 13.48 12.57 -2.40
N THR A 283 14.51 13.13 -3.03
CA THR A 283 14.96 14.52 -2.76
C THR A 283 13.92 15.55 -3.18
N ASP A 284 13.21 15.33 -4.28
CA ASP A 284 12.10 16.20 -4.68
C ASP A 284 10.98 16.16 -3.64
N LEU A 285 10.58 14.97 -3.15
CA LEU A 285 9.54 14.87 -2.14
C LEU A 285 9.97 15.43 -0.77
N MET A 286 11.24 15.29 -0.39
CA MET A 286 11.79 15.94 0.81
C MET A 286 11.67 17.47 0.71
N LYS A 287 12.05 18.06 -0.43
CA LYS A 287 12.01 19.51 -0.66
C LYS A 287 10.58 20.05 -0.75
N GLU A 288 9.73 19.38 -1.51
CA GLU A 288 8.39 19.88 -1.82
C GLU A 288 7.37 19.61 -0.72
N HIS A 289 7.52 18.50 0.03
CA HIS A 289 6.51 18.00 0.97
C HIS A 289 7.04 17.70 2.36
N GLY A 290 8.35 17.76 2.59
CA GLY A 290 8.94 17.46 3.90
C GLY A 290 8.62 16.04 4.37
N ILE A 291 8.70 15.05 3.47
CA ILE A 291 8.43 13.66 3.83
C ILE A 291 9.41 13.19 4.91
N SER A 292 8.91 12.45 5.91
CA SER A 292 9.73 11.83 6.97
C SER A 292 10.14 10.40 6.65
N THR A 293 9.40 9.74 5.75
CA THR A 293 9.68 8.36 5.34
C THR A 293 9.46 8.17 3.84
N TYR A 294 10.20 7.22 3.26
CA TYR A 294 9.99 6.78 1.88
C TYR A 294 9.89 5.26 1.83
N ASP A 295 8.72 4.77 1.43
CA ASP A 295 8.39 3.36 1.31
C ASP A 295 8.67 2.85 -0.11
N PHE A 296 9.59 1.89 -0.22
CA PHE A 296 9.90 1.22 -1.48
C PHE A 296 8.90 0.12 -1.84
N CYS A 297 7.89 -0.14 -1.00
CA CYS A 297 6.95 -1.25 -1.15
C CYS A 297 7.62 -2.62 -1.20
N GLY A 298 6.90 -3.62 -1.66
CA GLY A 298 7.19 -5.05 -1.60
C GLY A 298 8.65 -5.47 -1.71
N THR A 299 9.10 -6.23 -0.70
CA THR A 299 10.39 -6.93 -0.63
C THR A 299 10.15 -8.41 -0.33
N PRO A 300 11.17 -9.28 -0.35
CA PRO A 300 11.09 -10.52 0.44
C PRO A 300 10.91 -10.21 1.93
N PRO A 301 10.33 -11.12 2.71
CA PRO A 301 10.34 -11.02 4.17
C PRO A 301 11.76 -10.78 4.71
N ALA A 302 11.90 -10.12 5.85
CA ALA A 302 13.21 -9.81 6.43
C ALA A 302 14.08 -11.06 6.58
N ALA A 303 13.52 -12.19 6.97
CA ALA A 303 14.21 -13.48 7.09
C ALA A 303 14.68 -14.06 5.74
N GLU A 304 14.01 -13.71 4.64
CA GLU A 304 14.22 -14.26 3.29
C GLU A 304 15.09 -13.37 2.38
N LEU A 305 15.55 -12.22 2.85
CA LEU A 305 16.34 -11.25 2.06
C LEU A 305 17.61 -11.84 1.42
N LYS A 306 18.18 -12.88 2.02
CA LYS A 306 19.38 -13.58 1.52
C LYS A 306 19.06 -14.81 0.67
N ASN A 307 17.82 -15.22 0.61
CA ASN A 307 17.38 -16.37 -0.18
C ASN A 307 17.38 -16.05 -1.68
N LYS A 308 18.38 -16.57 -2.41
CA LYS A 308 18.54 -16.33 -3.86
C LYS A 308 17.43 -16.96 -4.70
N GLU A 309 16.73 -17.96 -4.16
CA GLU A 309 15.61 -18.64 -4.83
C GLU A 309 14.28 -17.89 -4.64
N HIS A 310 14.24 -16.92 -3.74
CA HIS A 310 13.02 -16.11 -3.54
C HIS A 310 12.69 -15.31 -4.80
N PRO A 311 11.43 -15.32 -5.28
CA PRO A 311 11.05 -14.63 -6.52
C PRO A 311 11.42 -13.15 -6.53
N TYR A 312 11.32 -12.47 -5.38
CA TYR A 312 11.63 -11.04 -5.22
C TYR A 312 13.07 -10.77 -4.78
N TYR A 313 14.00 -11.75 -4.82
CA TYR A 313 15.38 -11.56 -4.38
C TYR A 313 16.07 -10.36 -5.01
N GLY A 314 16.01 -10.23 -6.34
CA GLY A 314 16.61 -9.10 -7.06
C GLY A 314 15.99 -7.75 -6.68
N LEU A 315 14.69 -7.72 -6.48
CA LEU A 315 13.95 -6.54 -6.04
C LEU A 315 14.34 -6.16 -4.60
N GLY A 316 14.44 -7.16 -3.71
CA GLY A 316 14.93 -6.98 -2.34
C GLY A 316 16.36 -6.40 -2.31
N LEU A 317 17.27 -6.91 -3.12
CA LEU A 317 18.64 -6.37 -3.25
C LEU A 317 18.67 -4.91 -3.70
N PHE A 318 17.79 -4.52 -4.60
CA PHE A 318 17.66 -3.14 -5.05
C PHE A 318 17.15 -2.24 -3.91
N LYS A 319 16.02 -2.57 -3.31
CA LYS A 319 15.36 -1.76 -2.29
C LYS A 319 16.20 -1.66 -1.01
N THR A 320 16.80 -2.77 -0.57
CA THR A 320 17.70 -2.77 0.60
C THR A 320 19.05 -2.10 0.36
N SER A 321 19.34 -1.66 -0.86
CA SER A 321 20.47 -0.77 -1.12
C SER A 321 20.21 0.66 -0.62
N PHE A 322 18.97 1.06 -0.45
CA PHE A 322 18.57 2.36 0.11
C PHE A 322 18.42 2.31 1.63
N THR A 323 17.85 1.24 2.16
CA THR A 323 17.63 1.09 3.59
C THR A 323 17.81 -0.36 4.01
N LYS A 324 18.27 -0.58 5.24
CA LYS A 324 18.29 -1.92 5.86
C LYS A 324 17.01 -2.20 6.66
N ASN A 325 16.19 -1.19 6.83
CA ASN A 325 14.95 -1.32 7.58
C ASN A 325 13.90 -1.97 6.67
N VAL A 326 13.69 -3.26 6.86
CA VAL A 326 12.60 -4.03 6.25
C VAL A 326 11.59 -4.31 7.34
N THR A 327 10.37 -3.89 7.11
CA THR A 327 9.24 -4.07 8.03
C THR A 327 8.36 -5.19 7.51
N ASP A 328 8.11 -6.17 8.34
CA ASP A 328 7.14 -7.24 8.09
C ASP A 328 5.85 -6.87 8.83
N PHE A 329 4.74 -6.75 8.11
CA PHE A 329 3.42 -6.51 8.69
C PHE A 329 2.69 -7.83 8.96
N VAL A 330 1.68 -7.78 9.81
CA VAL A 330 0.89 -8.98 10.22
C VAL A 330 0.14 -9.64 9.05
N GLY A 331 -0.06 -8.92 7.94
CA GLY A 331 -0.72 -9.39 6.72
C GLY A 331 -2.24 -9.36 6.79
N VAL A 332 -2.91 -10.24 6.04
CA VAL A 332 -4.34 -10.18 5.74
C VAL A 332 -5.13 -11.17 6.61
N TYR A 333 -6.22 -10.68 7.19
CA TYR A 333 -7.13 -11.48 8.01
C TYR A 333 -8.59 -11.23 7.63
N ASP A 334 -9.42 -12.24 7.82
CA ASP A 334 -10.87 -12.12 7.76
C ASP A 334 -11.47 -12.11 9.16
N GLN A 335 -12.38 -11.17 9.43
CA GLN A 335 -13.29 -11.19 10.56
C GLN A 335 -14.62 -11.80 10.10
N PRO A 336 -14.97 -13.00 10.53
CA PRO A 336 -16.29 -13.58 10.25
C PRO A 336 -17.39 -12.80 10.97
N ILE A 337 -18.39 -12.29 10.24
CA ILE A 337 -19.59 -11.67 10.83
C ILE A 337 -20.74 -12.67 10.88
N SER A 338 -20.93 -13.44 9.80
CA SER A 338 -21.86 -14.55 9.74
C SER A 338 -21.08 -15.85 9.59
N GLU A 339 -21.00 -16.64 10.65
CA GLU A 339 -20.22 -17.88 10.66
C GLU A 339 -20.58 -18.84 9.53
N LEU A 340 -21.88 -19.09 9.29
CA LEU A 340 -22.32 -20.01 8.25
C LEU A 340 -21.89 -19.56 6.87
N LYS A 341 -22.11 -18.28 6.55
CA LYS A 341 -21.73 -17.72 5.25
C LYS A 341 -20.22 -17.67 5.08
N TYR A 342 -19.48 -17.34 6.14
CA TYR A 342 -18.03 -17.33 6.11
C TYR A 342 -17.44 -18.74 5.96
N LYS A 343 -18.00 -19.76 6.62
CA LYS A 343 -17.58 -21.16 6.39
C LYS A 343 -17.72 -21.56 4.92
N LEU A 344 -18.82 -21.18 4.25
CA LEU A 344 -18.99 -21.44 2.82
C LEU A 344 -17.96 -20.66 1.96
N TRP A 345 -17.71 -19.40 2.30
CA TRP A 345 -16.72 -18.54 1.64
C TRP A 345 -15.33 -19.17 1.70
N ASN A 346 -14.87 -19.51 2.89
CA ASN A 346 -13.54 -20.06 3.15
C ASN A 346 -13.40 -21.51 2.63
N ALA A 347 -14.47 -22.30 2.60
CA ALA A 347 -14.46 -23.67 2.09
C ALA A 347 -14.19 -23.80 0.59
N GLY A 348 -14.18 -22.68 -0.17
CA GLY A 348 -13.80 -22.69 -1.57
C GLY A 348 -14.56 -21.72 -2.46
N VAL A 349 -15.61 -21.06 -1.98
CA VAL A 349 -16.36 -20.07 -2.78
C VAL A 349 -15.46 -18.89 -3.18
N GLU A 350 -14.64 -18.37 -2.25
CA GLU A 350 -13.65 -17.34 -2.56
C GLU A 350 -12.72 -17.78 -3.69
N ARG A 351 -12.10 -18.96 -3.56
CA ARG A 351 -11.16 -19.49 -4.55
C ARG A 351 -11.78 -19.67 -5.93
N LEU A 352 -13.01 -20.17 -5.96
CA LEU A 352 -13.76 -20.32 -7.21
C LEU A 352 -14.05 -18.96 -7.83
N MET A 353 -14.53 -18.01 -7.04
CA MET A 353 -14.86 -16.66 -7.50
C MET A 353 -13.61 -15.92 -8.03
N LEU A 354 -12.48 -15.98 -7.32
CA LEU A 354 -11.23 -15.40 -7.78
C LEU A 354 -10.78 -15.99 -9.12
N ARG A 355 -10.87 -17.31 -9.30
CA ARG A 355 -10.54 -17.98 -10.58
C ARG A 355 -11.47 -17.54 -11.71
N LEU A 356 -12.78 -17.50 -11.47
CA LEU A 356 -13.75 -17.06 -12.47
C LEU A 356 -13.56 -15.58 -12.82
N TRP A 357 -13.21 -14.74 -11.82
CA TRP A 357 -12.92 -13.33 -12.05
C TRP A 357 -11.70 -13.15 -12.95
N VAL A 358 -10.57 -13.78 -12.60
CA VAL A 358 -9.34 -13.71 -13.43
C VAL A 358 -9.59 -14.24 -14.83
N LYS A 359 -10.34 -15.34 -14.99
CA LYS A 359 -10.69 -15.88 -16.31
C LYS A 359 -11.52 -14.91 -17.15
N LYS A 360 -12.42 -14.14 -16.52
CA LYS A 360 -13.30 -13.19 -17.21
C LYS A 360 -12.64 -11.84 -17.46
N HIS A 361 -11.88 -11.34 -16.51
CA HIS A 361 -11.40 -9.96 -16.51
C HIS A 361 -9.90 -9.83 -16.76
N HIS A 362 -9.14 -10.94 -16.68
CA HIS A 362 -7.68 -10.99 -16.85
C HIS A 362 -6.87 -10.17 -15.85
N TYR A 363 -7.44 -9.85 -14.67
CA TYR A 363 -6.74 -9.19 -13.55
C TYR A 363 -7.32 -9.63 -12.21
N SER A 364 -6.60 -9.30 -11.10
CA SER A 364 -7.01 -9.66 -9.74
C SER A 364 -8.36 -9.05 -9.35
N PHE A 365 -9.14 -9.80 -8.58
CA PHE A 365 -10.41 -9.37 -8.02
C PHE A 365 -10.25 -8.25 -6.97
N TYR A 366 -9.25 -8.40 -6.08
CA TYR A 366 -8.96 -7.46 -5.01
C TYR A 366 -8.18 -6.24 -5.48
#